data_5fe3cb00781ec3be10dd8e720b8ee95e
#
_entry.id   5fe3cb00781ec3be10dd8e720b8ee95e
#
_cell.length_a   1.000
_cell.length_b   1.000
_cell.length_c   1.000
_cell.angle_alpha   90.00
_cell.angle_beta   90.00
_cell.angle_gamma   90.00
#
_symmetry.space_group_name_H-M   'P 1'
#
loop_
_entity.id
_entity.type
_entity.pdbx_description
1 polymer ?
#
loop_
_entity_poly.entity_id
_entity_poly.type
_entity_poly.pdbx_seq_one_letter_code
_entity_poly.pdbx_strand_id
1 'polypeptide(L)'
;FYCAETGARVVGAWVKDTEPGTSDDEADADEYWYYLKKTTGKPATGKQASINGQIYLFDDDARMLYGWVANTSTGSNANYEQIDLDDNNHKKSNASDYTDVYYCGDEDDGHAKKNKWTKTWLPTDTDEEEDDQKWFWFDKNGKLYKTTSASASNAEAFELKDGLLKSKGNAVVDVSKKKVNGKDYWFDEEGAMLSKFYLVDGDMYYFGGSNDGSMKTGSQAIKDDAGDTFKFYFTTKGENKGAGIIGNQSGKLYYFGMLIQAEDYRYQIATITDKNKQEHSFIVNANGSIQHSYKTEYKEDGDVLIKTYDNTKTSFVTTKGAFENEIQGDYFVKSDLPNVKIDEHVKTTDVIK
;
A
#
# COMPACT_ATOMS: atom_id res chain seq x y z
N PHE A 1 -20.12 -39.30 -16.92
CA PHE A 1 -21.16 -39.26 -15.88
C PHE A 1 -20.71 -40.13 -14.71
N TYR A 2 -20.96 -39.64 -13.51
CA TYR A 2 -20.73 -40.41 -12.28
C TYR A 2 -22.02 -41.14 -11.89
N CYS A 3 -21.91 -42.40 -11.57
CA CYS A 3 -23.04 -43.24 -11.15
C CYS A 3 -22.83 -43.70 -9.71
N ALA A 4 -23.88 -43.62 -8.89
CA ALA A 4 -23.91 -44.29 -7.58
C ALA A 4 -23.84 -45.82 -7.71
N GLU A 5 -23.55 -46.53 -6.64
CA GLU A 5 -23.55 -48.02 -6.60
C GLU A 5 -24.85 -48.62 -7.14
N THR A 6 -25.96 -47.94 -7.04
CA THR A 6 -27.26 -48.34 -7.60
C THR A 6 -27.36 -48.17 -9.11
N GLY A 7 -26.34 -47.67 -9.81
CA GLY A 7 -26.34 -47.30 -11.20
C GLY A 7 -27.07 -46.00 -11.54
N ALA A 8 -27.62 -45.30 -10.53
CA ALA A 8 -28.27 -44.03 -10.73
C ALA A 8 -27.24 -42.91 -10.98
N ARG A 9 -27.52 -42.05 -11.99
CA ARG A 9 -26.66 -40.91 -12.27
C ARG A 9 -26.70 -39.90 -11.10
N VAL A 10 -25.51 -39.53 -10.61
CA VAL A 10 -25.36 -38.51 -9.58
C VAL A 10 -25.52 -37.10 -10.20
N VAL A 11 -26.29 -36.26 -9.55
CA VAL A 11 -26.56 -34.87 -9.97
C VAL A 11 -26.56 -33.90 -8.78
N GLY A 12 -26.08 -32.68 -8.96
CA GLY A 12 -26.09 -31.65 -7.93
C GLY A 12 -25.26 -31.94 -6.70
N ALA A 13 -24.23 -32.74 -6.85
CA ALA A 13 -23.39 -33.25 -5.77
C ALA A 13 -21.90 -33.04 -6.04
N TRP A 14 -21.14 -32.94 -4.97
CA TRP A 14 -19.69 -33.03 -4.97
C TRP A 14 -19.24 -34.48 -4.89
N VAL A 15 -18.17 -34.78 -5.59
CA VAL A 15 -17.51 -36.08 -5.58
C VAL A 15 -16.01 -35.86 -5.52
N LYS A 16 -15.31 -36.56 -4.63
CA LYS A 16 -13.86 -36.62 -4.60
C LYS A 16 -13.44 -37.95 -5.21
N ASP A 17 -12.63 -37.93 -6.25
CA ASP A 17 -12.23 -39.10 -7.01
C ASP A 17 -10.95 -38.86 -7.78
N THR A 18 -10.29 -39.91 -8.22
CA THR A 18 -9.14 -39.84 -9.12
C THR A 18 -9.54 -39.36 -10.51
N GLU A 19 -8.57 -39.07 -11.36
CA GLU A 19 -8.86 -38.72 -12.76
C GLU A 19 -9.57 -39.86 -13.48
N PRO A 20 -10.53 -39.53 -14.38
CA PRO A 20 -11.18 -40.54 -15.19
C PRO A 20 -10.18 -41.35 -16.04
N GLY A 21 -10.15 -42.66 -15.83
CA GLY A 21 -9.23 -43.57 -16.54
C GLY A 21 -7.99 -43.96 -15.73
N THR A 22 -7.82 -43.44 -14.53
CA THR A 22 -6.82 -43.93 -13.57
C THR A 22 -7.15 -45.37 -13.18
N SER A 23 -6.14 -46.23 -13.13
CA SER A 23 -6.31 -47.65 -12.76
C SER A 23 -6.54 -47.79 -11.26
N ASP A 24 -7.47 -48.64 -10.84
CA ASP A 24 -7.71 -48.99 -9.43
C ASP A 24 -6.44 -49.54 -8.72
N ASP A 25 -5.42 -49.94 -9.49
CA ASP A 25 -4.14 -50.43 -8.97
C ASP A 25 -3.13 -49.33 -8.64
N GLU A 26 -3.42 -48.05 -8.97
CA GLU A 26 -2.59 -46.89 -8.62
C GLU A 26 -2.97 -46.38 -7.21
N ALA A 27 -2.40 -47.05 -6.20
CA ALA A 27 -2.72 -46.78 -4.79
C ALA A 27 -2.35 -45.36 -4.31
N ASP A 28 -1.56 -44.63 -5.07
CA ASP A 28 -1.06 -43.27 -4.75
C ASP A 28 -1.57 -42.22 -5.76
N ALA A 29 -2.66 -42.47 -6.48
CA ALA A 29 -3.23 -41.51 -7.42
C ALA A 29 -3.89 -40.33 -6.70
N ASP A 30 -3.61 -39.12 -7.18
CA ASP A 30 -4.21 -37.92 -6.64
C ASP A 30 -5.73 -37.89 -6.82
N GLU A 31 -6.45 -37.52 -5.78
CA GLU A 31 -7.89 -37.32 -5.80
C GLU A 31 -8.23 -35.84 -5.92
N TYR A 32 -9.22 -35.54 -6.75
CA TYR A 32 -9.69 -34.19 -7.03
C TYR A 32 -11.18 -34.05 -6.71
N TRP A 33 -11.61 -32.85 -6.38
CA TRP A 33 -13.01 -32.53 -6.20
C TRP A 33 -13.67 -32.19 -7.53
N TYR A 34 -14.82 -32.83 -7.82
CA TYR A 34 -15.67 -32.59 -8.97
C TYR A 34 -17.07 -32.16 -8.52
N TYR A 35 -17.70 -31.24 -9.24
CA TYR A 35 -19.10 -30.90 -9.02
C TYR A 35 -19.96 -31.36 -10.20
N LEU A 36 -20.94 -32.19 -9.92
CA LEU A 36 -21.86 -32.72 -10.93
C LEU A 36 -23.09 -31.79 -11.04
N LYS A 37 -23.28 -31.15 -12.20
CA LYS A 37 -24.33 -30.16 -12.43
C LYS A 37 -25.73 -30.74 -12.15
N LYS A 38 -26.57 -29.98 -11.44
CA LYS A 38 -27.92 -30.39 -10.97
C LYS A 38 -28.83 -30.90 -12.10
N THR A 39 -28.77 -30.28 -13.27
CA THR A 39 -29.69 -30.55 -14.37
C THR A 39 -29.17 -31.68 -15.30
N THR A 40 -27.85 -31.75 -15.47
CA THR A 40 -27.27 -32.63 -16.49
C THR A 40 -26.45 -33.78 -15.92
N GLY A 41 -26.00 -33.68 -14.67
CA GLY A 41 -25.01 -34.63 -14.07
C GLY A 41 -23.66 -34.63 -14.78
N LYS A 42 -23.39 -33.66 -15.67
CA LYS A 42 -22.05 -33.46 -16.24
C LYS A 42 -21.18 -32.75 -15.23
N PRO A 43 -19.87 -33.09 -15.16
CA PRO A 43 -18.93 -32.34 -14.36
C PRO A 43 -18.95 -30.83 -14.75
N ALA A 44 -18.74 -29.97 -13.77
CA ALA A 44 -18.64 -28.56 -14.00
C ALA A 44 -17.24 -28.23 -14.51
N THR A 45 -17.14 -27.36 -15.49
CA THR A 45 -15.89 -26.78 -15.99
C THR A 45 -15.97 -25.25 -15.94
N GLY A 46 -14.84 -24.57 -15.88
CA GLY A 46 -14.76 -23.13 -15.86
C GLY A 46 -15.38 -22.52 -14.61
N LYS A 47 -15.74 -21.23 -14.65
CA LYS A 47 -16.30 -20.53 -13.52
C LYS A 47 -17.78 -20.84 -13.30
N GLN A 48 -18.13 -21.38 -12.14
CA GLN A 48 -19.49 -21.58 -11.67
C GLN A 48 -19.86 -20.46 -10.69
N ALA A 49 -20.70 -19.54 -11.11
CA ALA A 49 -21.04 -18.34 -10.36
C ALA A 49 -21.87 -18.59 -9.09
N SER A 50 -22.55 -19.74 -9.00
CA SER A 50 -23.37 -20.08 -7.83
C SER A 50 -23.56 -21.59 -7.68
N ILE A 51 -22.67 -22.20 -6.92
CA ILE A 51 -22.92 -23.52 -6.32
C ILE A 51 -23.19 -23.25 -4.85
N ASN A 52 -24.44 -23.45 -4.40
CA ASN A 52 -24.89 -23.14 -3.04
C ASN A 52 -24.55 -21.71 -2.59
N GLY A 53 -24.64 -20.72 -3.52
CA GLY A 53 -24.34 -19.33 -3.26
C GLY A 53 -22.87 -18.94 -3.29
N GLN A 54 -21.97 -19.87 -3.54
CA GLN A 54 -20.51 -19.64 -3.64
C GLN A 54 -20.04 -19.72 -5.10
N ILE A 55 -18.89 -19.10 -5.37
CA ILE A 55 -18.22 -19.15 -6.66
C ILE A 55 -17.13 -20.22 -6.59
N TYR A 56 -17.11 -21.11 -7.57
CA TYR A 56 -16.07 -22.10 -7.75
C TYR A 56 -15.49 -22.04 -9.15
N LEU A 57 -14.23 -22.37 -9.27
CA LEU A 57 -13.51 -22.47 -10.53
C LEU A 57 -13.06 -23.92 -10.76
N PHE A 58 -13.17 -24.34 -12.00
CA PHE A 58 -12.77 -25.67 -12.43
C PHE A 58 -11.90 -25.54 -13.68
N ASP A 59 -10.92 -26.40 -13.81
CA ASP A 59 -10.14 -26.52 -15.04
C ASP A 59 -10.93 -27.20 -16.17
N ASP A 60 -10.27 -27.44 -17.29
CA ASP A 60 -10.88 -28.09 -18.46
C ASP A 60 -11.14 -29.60 -18.24
N ASP A 61 -10.44 -30.22 -17.29
CA ASP A 61 -10.66 -31.60 -16.84
C ASP A 61 -11.72 -31.71 -15.74
N ALA A 62 -12.37 -30.59 -15.42
CA ALA A 62 -13.42 -30.43 -14.42
C ALA A 62 -12.94 -30.59 -12.95
N ARG A 63 -11.64 -30.52 -12.67
CA ARG A 63 -11.10 -30.53 -11.31
C ARG A 63 -11.35 -29.17 -10.66
N MET A 64 -11.81 -29.17 -9.41
CA MET A 64 -11.98 -27.95 -8.63
C MET A 64 -10.62 -27.33 -8.34
N LEU A 65 -10.49 -26.05 -8.65
CA LEU A 65 -9.28 -25.27 -8.39
C LEU A 65 -9.34 -24.63 -7.00
N TYR A 66 -8.20 -24.53 -6.35
CA TYR A 66 -8.01 -23.91 -5.04
C TYR A 66 -6.78 -22.98 -5.06
N GLY A 67 -6.44 -22.35 -3.94
CA GLY A 67 -5.33 -21.38 -3.88
C GLY A 67 -5.54 -20.19 -4.81
N TRP A 68 -4.48 -19.72 -5.42
CA TRP A 68 -4.51 -18.66 -6.41
C TRP A 68 -4.84 -19.20 -7.79
N VAL A 69 -5.90 -18.69 -8.39
CA VAL A 69 -6.41 -19.14 -9.68
C VAL A 69 -6.52 -17.95 -10.64
N ALA A 70 -6.01 -18.11 -11.85
CA ALA A 70 -6.11 -17.10 -12.90
C ALA A 70 -6.82 -17.62 -14.15
N ASN A 71 -7.43 -16.68 -14.91
CA ASN A 71 -7.82 -16.95 -16.28
C ASN A 71 -6.61 -16.79 -17.18
N THR A 72 -6.07 -17.88 -17.68
CA THR A 72 -4.86 -17.92 -18.53
C THR A 72 -5.16 -17.76 -20.00
N SER A 73 -6.44 -17.75 -20.39
CA SER A 73 -6.84 -17.61 -21.79
C SER A 73 -6.65 -16.19 -22.30
N THR A 74 -6.10 -16.08 -23.48
CA THR A 74 -6.05 -14.83 -24.28
C THR A 74 -7.23 -14.69 -25.25
N GLY A 75 -8.10 -15.73 -25.31
CA GLY A 75 -9.25 -15.78 -26.20
C GLY A 75 -10.59 -15.48 -25.55
N SER A 76 -11.68 -15.74 -26.27
CA SER A 76 -13.05 -15.51 -25.77
C SER A 76 -13.53 -16.55 -24.76
N ASN A 77 -12.94 -17.73 -24.73
CA ASN A 77 -13.24 -18.79 -23.76
C ASN A 77 -12.26 -18.68 -22.59
N ALA A 78 -12.78 -18.61 -21.38
CA ALA A 78 -11.94 -18.58 -20.19
C ALA A 78 -11.37 -19.98 -19.91
N ASN A 79 -10.07 -20.02 -19.65
CA ASN A 79 -9.36 -21.19 -19.14
C ASN A 79 -8.81 -20.83 -17.75
N TYR A 80 -9.13 -21.60 -16.73
CA TYR A 80 -8.71 -21.32 -15.36
C TYR A 80 -7.67 -22.33 -14.91
N GLU A 81 -6.59 -21.81 -14.34
CA GLU A 81 -5.45 -22.58 -13.85
C GLU A 81 -4.98 -22.05 -12.49
N GLN A 82 -4.44 -22.91 -11.65
CA GLN A 82 -3.71 -22.49 -10.44
C GLN A 82 -2.38 -21.84 -10.83
N ILE A 83 -2.00 -20.79 -10.11
CA ILE A 83 -0.78 -20.02 -10.39
C ILE A 83 0.20 -19.98 -9.20
N ASP A 84 -0.11 -20.68 -8.12
CA ASP A 84 0.69 -20.78 -6.88
C ASP A 84 1.24 -22.21 -6.62
N LEU A 85 1.12 -23.11 -7.58
CA LEU A 85 1.61 -24.49 -7.43
C LEU A 85 3.13 -24.55 -7.46
N ASP A 86 3.69 -25.35 -6.56
CA ASP A 86 5.13 -25.56 -6.37
C ASP A 86 5.61 -26.95 -6.88
N ASP A 87 4.97 -27.50 -7.86
CA ASP A 87 5.36 -28.76 -8.44
C ASP A 87 6.37 -28.59 -9.58
N ASN A 88 7.18 -29.60 -9.80
CA ASN A 88 8.21 -29.66 -10.87
C ASN A 88 7.67 -29.36 -12.27
N ASN A 89 6.37 -29.27 -12.45
CA ASN A 89 5.68 -29.01 -13.71
C ASN A 89 4.87 -27.70 -13.75
N HIS A 90 4.70 -26.97 -12.64
CA HIS A 90 3.88 -25.76 -12.60
C HIS A 90 4.72 -24.55 -12.16
N LYS A 91 4.84 -23.61 -13.06
CA LYS A 91 5.56 -22.36 -12.80
C LYS A 91 4.66 -21.42 -12.00
N LYS A 92 5.11 -21.01 -10.80
CA LYS A 92 4.52 -19.90 -10.07
C LYS A 92 4.51 -18.66 -10.96
N SER A 93 3.40 -17.93 -10.98
CA SER A 93 3.21 -16.75 -11.84
C SER A 93 2.68 -15.59 -11.02
N ASN A 94 3.08 -14.37 -11.41
CA ASN A 94 2.59 -13.15 -10.77
C ASN A 94 1.10 -12.93 -11.05
N ALA A 95 0.36 -12.44 -10.07
CA ALA A 95 -1.04 -12.06 -10.27
C ALA A 95 -1.16 -10.92 -11.31
N SER A 96 -0.14 -10.07 -11.44
CA SER A 96 -0.06 -8.99 -12.43
C SER A 96 -0.11 -9.48 -13.88
N ASP A 97 0.34 -10.71 -14.16
CA ASP A 97 0.38 -11.29 -15.52
C ASP A 97 -1.03 -11.55 -16.10
N TYR A 98 -2.07 -11.61 -15.26
CA TYR A 98 -3.42 -12.00 -15.66
C TYR A 98 -4.45 -10.91 -15.38
N THR A 99 -5.49 -10.84 -16.23
CA THR A 99 -6.59 -9.88 -16.02
C THR A 99 -7.54 -10.30 -14.90
N ASP A 100 -7.88 -11.58 -14.85
CA ASP A 100 -8.86 -12.14 -13.93
C ASP A 100 -8.16 -13.12 -12.98
N VAL A 101 -8.00 -12.73 -11.72
CA VAL A 101 -7.36 -13.51 -10.66
C VAL A 101 -8.32 -13.67 -9.50
N TYR A 102 -8.29 -14.85 -8.88
CA TYR A 102 -9.15 -15.27 -7.78
C TYR A 102 -8.30 -15.92 -6.68
N TYR A 103 -8.82 -15.96 -5.46
CA TYR A 103 -8.27 -16.78 -4.39
C TYR A 103 -9.35 -17.71 -3.86
N CYS A 104 -9.14 -19.00 -3.97
CA CYS A 104 -10.16 -20.03 -3.79
C CYS A 104 -10.01 -20.82 -2.48
N GLY A 105 -9.20 -20.33 -1.53
CA GLY A 105 -9.00 -21.03 -0.26
C GLY A 105 -8.10 -22.25 -0.38
N ASP A 106 -8.32 -23.24 0.46
CA ASP A 106 -7.57 -24.49 0.45
C ASP A 106 -8.22 -25.57 -0.44
N GLU A 107 -7.57 -26.71 -0.57
CA GLU A 107 -7.97 -27.83 -1.39
C GLU A 107 -9.38 -28.35 -1.07
N ASP A 108 -9.80 -28.36 0.19
CA ASP A 108 -11.11 -28.85 0.59
C ASP A 108 -12.20 -27.78 0.56
N ASP A 109 -11.84 -26.48 0.55
CA ASP A 109 -12.77 -25.36 0.48
C ASP A 109 -13.09 -24.95 -0.96
N GLY A 110 -12.10 -24.66 -1.77
CA GLY A 110 -12.18 -24.36 -3.22
C GLY A 110 -13.06 -23.17 -3.61
N HIS A 111 -13.78 -22.51 -2.67
CA HIS A 111 -14.63 -21.41 -3.07
C HIS A 111 -13.88 -20.06 -3.12
N ALA A 112 -14.09 -19.31 -4.21
CA ALA A 112 -13.49 -18.01 -4.40
C ALA A 112 -13.94 -17.01 -3.33
N LYS A 113 -12.99 -16.33 -2.69
CA LYS A 113 -13.29 -15.24 -1.76
C LYS A 113 -13.94 -14.11 -2.54
N LYS A 114 -15.06 -13.56 -2.03
CA LYS A 114 -15.82 -12.50 -2.72
C LYS A 114 -16.30 -11.44 -1.74
N ASN A 115 -16.27 -10.18 -2.17
CA ASN A 115 -16.63 -9.00 -1.39
C ASN A 115 -15.97 -9.02 0.00
N LYS A 116 -14.67 -9.40 0.05
CA LYS A 116 -13.97 -9.74 1.29
C LYS A 116 -12.49 -9.34 1.22
N TRP A 117 -11.97 -8.90 2.35
CA TRP A 117 -10.54 -8.85 2.63
C TRP A 117 -10.01 -10.25 2.94
N THR A 118 -8.88 -10.59 2.37
CA THR A 118 -8.18 -11.86 2.65
C THR A 118 -6.72 -11.56 2.88
N LYS A 119 -6.14 -12.14 3.93
CA LYS A 119 -4.71 -12.08 4.22
C LYS A 119 -4.11 -13.42 3.81
N THR A 120 -3.14 -13.39 2.90
CA THR A 120 -2.47 -14.58 2.37
C THR A 120 -1.13 -14.18 1.74
N TRP A 121 -0.36 -15.14 1.26
CA TRP A 121 0.89 -14.94 0.54
C TRP A 121 0.63 -14.55 -0.91
N LEU A 122 1.64 -13.99 -1.58
CA LEU A 122 1.62 -13.84 -3.04
C LEU A 122 1.69 -15.22 -3.72
N PRO A 123 1.17 -15.37 -4.93
CA PRO A 123 1.24 -16.67 -5.62
C PRO A 123 2.69 -17.10 -5.93
N THR A 124 3.63 -16.17 -5.92
CA THR A 124 5.06 -16.43 -6.17
C THR A 124 5.90 -16.64 -4.91
N ASP A 125 5.34 -16.45 -3.73
CA ASP A 125 6.07 -16.66 -2.48
C ASP A 125 6.44 -18.14 -2.33
N THR A 126 7.71 -18.39 -1.92
CA THR A 126 8.25 -19.74 -1.72
C THR A 126 8.32 -20.10 -0.25
N ASP A 127 8.57 -19.12 0.59
CA ASP A 127 8.68 -19.27 2.03
C ASP A 127 7.41 -18.65 2.66
N GLU A 128 6.49 -19.48 3.10
CA GLU A 128 5.20 -19.06 3.67
C GLU A 128 5.35 -18.64 5.13
N GLU A 129 6.16 -17.61 5.38
CA GLU A 129 6.26 -17.02 6.70
C GLU A 129 5.06 -16.11 6.99
N GLU A 130 4.50 -16.16 8.20
CA GLU A 130 3.29 -15.41 8.56
C GLU A 130 3.48 -13.89 8.40
N ASP A 131 4.70 -13.39 8.60
CA ASP A 131 5.03 -11.97 8.47
C ASP A 131 5.02 -11.48 7.02
N ASP A 132 5.15 -12.37 6.03
CA ASP A 132 5.16 -12.03 4.61
C ASP A 132 3.76 -11.95 3.99
N GLN A 133 2.73 -12.40 4.71
CA GLN A 133 1.35 -12.30 4.25
C GLN A 133 0.93 -10.86 3.97
N LYS A 134 0.24 -10.66 2.84
CA LYS A 134 -0.33 -9.39 2.39
C LYS A 134 -1.85 -9.40 2.50
N TRP A 135 -2.45 -8.22 2.48
CA TRP A 135 -3.89 -8.07 2.42
C TRP A 135 -4.34 -7.82 0.99
N PHE A 136 -5.38 -8.55 0.56
CA PHE A 136 -5.98 -8.47 -0.76
C PHE A 136 -7.47 -8.17 -0.66
N TRP A 137 -8.01 -7.45 -1.65
CA TRP A 137 -9.45 -7.20 -1.75
C TRP A 137 -10.03 -7.93 -2.96
N PHE A 138 -11.03 -8.78 -2.72
CA PHE A 138 -11.79 -9.45 -3.76
C PHE A 138 -13.16 -8.81 -3.92
N ASP A 139 -13.56 -8.49 -5.16
CA ASP A 139 -14.83 -7.86 -5.46
C ASP A 139 -16.03 -8.81 -5.31
N LYS A 140 -17.24 -8.32 -5.61
CA LYS A 140 -18.49 -9.12 -5.55
C LYS A 140 -18.49 -10.33 -6.50
N ASN A 141 -17.67 -10.32 -7.54
CA ASN A 141 -17.53 -11.40 -8.53
C ASN A 141 -16.39 -12.34 -8.17
N GLY A 142 -15.72 -12.13 -7.05
CA GLY A 142 -14.56 -12.89 -6.58
C GLY A 142 -13.25 -12.49 -7.26
N LYS A 143 -13.23 -11.44 -8.08
CA LYS A 143 -12.01 -10.99 -8.74
C LYS A 143 -11.13 -10.18 -7.79
N LEU A 144 -9.83 -10.45 -7.84
CA LEU A 144 -8.82 -9.64 -7.20
C LEU A 144 -8.87 -8.22 -7.73
N TYR A 145 -8.88 -7.23 -6.81
CA TYR A 145 -8.61 -5.85 -7.19
C TYR A 145 -7.10 -5.63 -7.20
N LYS A 146 -6.59 -5.18 -8.33
CA LYS A 146 -5.18 -4.84 -8.52
C LYS A 146 -5.03 -3.65 -9.45
N THR A 147 -3.86 -3.05 -9.45
CA THR A 147 -3.52 -1.96 -10.38
C THR A 147 -3.36 -2.49 -11.78
N THR A 148 -3.75 -1.66 -12.74
CA THR A 148 -3.51 -1.89 -14.16
C THR A 148 -2.71 -0.70 -14.71
N SER A 149 -1.82 -0.93 -15.64
CA SER A 149 -0.91 0.09 -16.21
C SER A 149 -1.61 1.33 -16.80
N ALA A 150 -2.91 1.23 -17.12
CA ALA A 150 -3.67 2.34 -17.70
C ALA A 150 -4.01 3.49 -16.73
N SER A 151 -3.90 3.26 -15.42
CA SER A 151 -4.26 4.24 -14.36
C SER A 151 -3.29 4.21 -13.18
N ALA A 152 -2.08 3.76 -13.42
CA ALA A 152 -1.08 3.58 -12.37
C ALA A 152 -0.38 4.89 -12.02
N SER A 153 -0.14 5.08 -10.72
CA SER A 153 0.81 6.04 -10.16
C SER A 153 2.04 5.28 -9.68
N ASN A 154 3.21 5.91 -9.79
CA ASN A 154 4.44 5.32 -9.29
C ASN A 154 4.56 5.49 -7.78
N ALA A 155 4.87 4.42 -7.06
CA ALA A 155 5.02 4.43 -5.61
C ALA A 155 6.33 3.81 -5.15
N GLU A 156 6.99 4.47 -4.20
CA GLU A 156 8.20 3.99 -3.53
C GLU A 156 7.91 3.83 -2.03
N ALA A 157 8.27 2.68 -1.46
CA ALA A 157 8.07 2.38 -0.04
C ALA A 157 9.10 3.10 0.85
N PHE A 158 8.61 3.66 1.97
CA PHE A 158 9.41 4.32 3.00
C PHE A 158 9.16 3.71 4.37
N GLU A 159 10.16 3.85 5.24
CA GLU A 159 10.04 3.55 6.67
C GLU A 159 10.39 4.77 7.51
N LEU A 160 9.77 4.89 8.68
CA LEU A 160 10.15 5.87 9.69
C LEU A 160 11.14 5.18 10.63
N LYS A 161 12.40 5.61 10.56
CA LYS A 161 13.49 5.01 11.33
C LYS A 161 14.44 6.09 11.85
N ASP A 162 14.75 6.05 13.14
CA ASP A 162 15.60 7.04 13.82
C ASP A 162 15.10 8.49 13.59
N GLY A 163 13.78 8.71 13.58
CA GLY A 163 13.18 10.02 13.30
C GLY A 163 13.25 10.50 11.85
N LEU A 164 13.64 9.65 10.92
CA LEU A 164 13.80 9.97 9.50
C LEU A 164 12.89 9.10 8.63
N LEU A 165 12.35 9.68 7.56
CA LEU A 165 11.69 8.93 6.49
C LEU A 165 12.77 8.43 5.52
N LYS A 166 13.06 7.12 5.56
CA LYS A 166 14.09 6.47 4.73
C LYS A 166 13.43 5.62 3.66
N SER A 167 13.89 5.74 2.40
CA SER A 167 13.50 4.81 1.35
C SER A 167 13.93 3.40 1.72
N LYS A 168 13.04 2.44 1.47
CA LYS A 168 13.37 1.01 1.64
C LYS A 168 14.21 0.44 0.50
N GLY A 169 14.50 1.26 -0.54
CA GLY A 169 15.29 0.82 -1.69
C GLY A 169 14.60 -0.24 -2.56
N ASN A 170 13.31 -0.49 -2.32
CA ASN A 170 12.52 -1.40 -3.14
C ASN A 170 12.25 -0.76 -4.52
N ALA A 171 11.97 -1.61 -5.51
CA ALA A 171 11.56 -1.14 -6.82
C ALA A 171 10.32 -0.23 -6.70
N VAL A 172 10.23 0.76 -7.57
CA VAL A 172 9.02 1.55 -7.76
C VAL A 172 7.95 0.61 -8.28
N VAL A 173 6.78 0.59 -7.61
CA VAL A 173 5.64 -0.22 -8.01
C VAL A 173 4.51 0.66 -8.53
N ASP A 174 3.76 0.13 -9.46
CA ASP A 174 2.55 0.75 -9.97
C ASP A 174 1.40 0.56 -8.98
N VAL A 175 0.73 1.65 -8.62
CA VAL A 175 -0.34 1.61 -7.63
C VAL A 175 -1.61 2.33 -8.10
N SER A 176 -2.75 1.89 -7.63
CA SER A 176 -4.01 2.59 -7.85
C SER A 176 -4.90 2.60 -6.60
N LYS A 177 -5.73 3.65 -6.52
CA LYS A 177 -6.61 3.92 -5.39
C LYS A 177 -7.97 3.27 -5.55
N LYS A 178 -8.47 2.67 -4.47
CA LYS A 178 -9.82 2.15 -4.38
C LYS A 178 -10.49 2.50 -3.05
N LYS A 179 -11.75 2.89 -3.13
CA LYS A 179 -12.59 3.04 -1.93
C LYS A 179 -13.25 1.71 -1.58
N VAL A 180 -13.01 1.24 -0.35
CA VAL A 180 -13.65 0.05 0.21
C VAL A 180 -14.29 0.44 1.54
N ASN A 181 -15.60 0.17 1.69
CA ASN A 181 -16.37 0.48 2.91
C ASN A 181 -16.16 1.91 3.44
N GLY A 182 -16.10 2.89 2.53
CA GLY A 182 -15.98 4.31 2.87
C GLY A 182 -14.55 4.81 3.12
N LYS A 183 -13.56 3.94 3.23
CA LYS A 183 -12.15 4.28 3.38
C LYS A 183 -11.41 4.15 2.06
N ASP A 184 -10.36 4.97 1.89
CA ASP A 184 -9.49 4.92 0.71
C ASP A 184 -8.31 4.00 0.99
N TYR A 185 -8.02 3.08 0.06
CA TYR A 185 -6.91 2.13 0.07
C TYR A 185 -6.16 2.22 -1.26
N TRP A 186 -4.91 1.81 -1.27
CA TRP A 186 -4.11 1.71 -2.47
C TRP A 186 -3.58 0.29 -2.60
N PHE A 187 -3.46 -0.17 -3.84
CA PHE A 187 -3.03 -1.54 -4.17
C PHE A 187 -1.98 -1.48 -5.27
N ASP A 188 -1.04 -2.42 -5.24
CA ASP A 188 -0.05 -2.59 -6.30
C ASP A 188 -0.59 -3.45 -7.47
N GLU A 189 0.27 -3.74 -8.43
CA GLU A 189 -0.05 -4.58 -9.59
C GLU A 189 -0.29 -6.04 -9.23
N GLU A 190 0.26 -6.53 -8.12
CA GLU A 190 -0.03 -7.86 -7.59
C GLU A 190 -1.33 -7.90 -6.77
N GLY A 191 -1.94 -6.76 -6.53
CA GLY A 191 -3.16 -6.61 -5.74
C GLY A 191 -2.90 -6.55 -4.24
N ALA A 192 -1.65 -6.46 -3.79
CA ALA A 192 -1.35 -6.29 -2.39
C ALA A 192 -1.68 -4.87 -1.92
N MET A 193 -2.33 -4.77 -0.76
CA MET A 193 -2.70 -3.51 -0.13
C MET A 193 -1.47 -2.81 0.44
N LEU A 194 -1.29 -1.53 0.10
CA LEU A 194 -0.24 -0.70 0.66
C LEU A 194 -0.46 -0.44 2.16
N SER A 195 0.62 -0.43 2.92
CA SER A 195 0.64 -0.07 4.35
C SER A 195 1.91 0.73 4.67
N LYS A 196 1.94 1.40 5.83
CA LYS A 196 3.03 2.29 6.24
C LYS A 196 3.16 3.49 5.30
N PHE A 197 4.39 3.90 4.96
CA PHE A 197 4.65 5.10 4.15
C PHE A 197 4.98 4.76 2.71
N TYR A 198 4.44 5.55 1.79
CA TYR A 198 4.78 5.52 0.36
C TYR A 198 4.88 6.94 -0.19
N LEU A 199 5.93 7.17 -0.98
CA LEU A 199 6.03 8.34 -1.85
C LEU A 199 5.34 7.98 -3.17
N VAL A 200 4.22 8.62 -3.48
CA VAL A 200 3.44 8.37 -4.70
C VAL A 200 3.42 9.64 -5.54
N ASP A 201 3.94 9.60 -6.74
CA ASP A 201 4.05 10.76 -7.64
C ASP A 201 4.64 12.01 -6.97
N GLY A 202 5.60 11.81 -6.07
CA GLY A 202 6.28 12.88 -5.32
C GLY A 202 5.52 13.42 -4.09
N ASP A 203 4.42 12.81 -3.70
CA ASP A 203 3.70 13.08 -2.45
C ASP A 203 3.83 11.92 -1.47
N MET A 204 4.14 12.22 -0.22
CA MET A 204 4.22 11.22 0.85
C MET A 204 2.83 10.90 1.40
N TYR A 205 2.48 9.63 1.45
CA TYR A 205 1.24 9.12 2.05
C TYR A 205 1.53 8.15 3.19
N TYR A 206 0.60 8.07 4.13
CA TYR A 206 0.63 7.07 5.20
C TYR A 206 -0.64 6.23 5.22
N PHE A 207 -0.49 4.94 5.20
CA PHE A 207 -1.58 3.96 5.09
C PHE A 207 -1.82 3.19 6.41
N GLY A 208 -1.33 3.70 7.54
CA GLY A 208 -1.41 3.01 8.82
C GLY A 208 -0.46 1.82 8.92
N GLY A 209 -0.66 0.98 9.93
CA GLY A 209 0.13 -0.24 10.12
C GLY A 209 -0.21 -1.35 9.12
N SER A 210 0.57 -2.44 9.13
CA SER A 210 0.46 -3.56 8.18
C SER A 210 -0.93 -4.19 8.08
N ASN A 211 -1.72 -4.13 9.15
CA ASN A 211 -3.09 -4.66 9.18
C ASN A 211 -4.19 -3.60 9.01
N ASP A 212 -3.85 -2.34 8.71
CA ASP A 212 -4.81 -1.26 8.51
C ASP A 212 -4.97 -0.90 7.02
N GLY A 213 -3.89 -0.45 6.36
CA GLY A 213 -3.84 -0.06 4.95
C GLY A 213 -4.70 1.14 4.56
N SER A 214 -5.56 1.66 5.45
CA SER A 214 -6.39 2.81 5.10
C SER A 214 -5.58 4.10 5.05
N MET A 215 -5.72 4.87 3.96
CA MET A 215 -5.05 6.16 3.78
C MET A 215 -5.41 7.12 4.92
N LYS A 216 -4.40 7.66 5.59
CA LYS A 216 -4.57 8.60 6.71
C LYS A 216 -4.67 10.04 6.23
N THR A 217 -5.40 10.84 6.99
CA THR A 217 -5.57 12.28 6.76
C THR A 217 -5.55 13.01 8.09
N GLY A 218 -5.28 14.32 8.07
CA GLY A 218 -5.20 15.15 9.27
C GLY A 218 -3.97 14.83 10.13
N SER A 219 -4.07 15.17 11.42
CA SER A 219 -2.98 14.94 12.37
C SER A 219 -2.86 13.47 12.73
N GLN A 220 -1.63 12.96 12.69
CA GLN A 220 -1.28 11.59 13.08
C GLN A 220 -0.10 11.61 14.06
N ALA A 221 -0.12 10.69 15.02
CA ALA A 221 1.01 10.39 15.89
C ALA A 221 1.50 8.99 15.51
N ILE A 222 2.71 8.90 14.97
CA ILE A 222 3.24 7.68 14.37
C ILE A 222 4.52 7.32 15.11
N LYS A 223 4.66 6.06 15.48
CA LYS A 223 5.86 5.55 16.13
C LYS A 223 6.83 5.02 15.09
N ASP A 224 8.12 5.26 15.33
CA ASP A 224 9.18 4.57 14.61
C ASP A 224 9.43 3.17 15.18
N ASP A 225 10.45 2.50 14.68
CA ASP A 225 10.85 1.16 15.11
C ASP A 225 11.47 1.14 16.53
N ALA A 226 12.03 2.25 17.01
CA ALA A 226 12.50 2.42 18.37
C ALA A 226 11.37 2.69 19.39
N GLY A 227 10.17 3.03 18.91
CA GLY A 227 9.00 3.34 19.71
C GLY A 227 8.80 4.83 19.98
N ASP A 228 9.67 5.69 19.45
CA ASP A 228 9.56 7.13 19.56
C ASP A 228 8.40 7.66 18.69
N THR A 229 7.70 8.68 19.20
CA THR A 229 6.48 9.18 18.57
C THR A 229 6.73 10.49 17.85
N PHE A 230 6.45 10.50 16.54
CA PHE A 230 6.55 11.66 15.67
C PHE A 230 5.16 12.14 15.25
N LYS A 231 5.04 13.46 15.08
CA LYS A 231 3.79 14.09 14.67
C LYS A 231 3.81 14.33 13.17
N PHE A 232 2.71 13.97 12.54
CA PHE A 232 2.51 14.16 11.10
C PHE A 232 1.21 14.89 10.83
N TYR A 233 1.12 15.54 9.67
CA TYR A 233 -0.11 16.11 9.16
C TYR A 233 -0.28 15.81 7.66
N PHE A 234 -1.41 15.19 7.31
CA PHE A 234 -1.77 14.83 5.94
C PHE A 234 -3.01 15.62 5.50
N THR A 235 -3.02 16.05 4.25
CA THR A 235 -4.11 16.85 3.67
C THR A 235 -5.46 16.15 3.85
N THR A 236 -6.49 16.89 4.30
CA THR A 236 -7.79 16.30 4.65
C THR A 236 -8.80 16.30 3.51
N LYS A 237 -8.59 17.11 2.45
CA LYS A 237 -9.54 17.32 1.35
C LYS A 237 -8.82 17.81 0.08
N GLY A 238 -9.56 17.90 -1.02
CA GLY A 238 -9.02 18.31 -2.33
C GLY A 238 -8.41 17.14 -3.10
N GLU A 239 -7.77 17.46 -4.22
CA GLU A 239 -7.15 16.48 -5.13
C GLU A 239 -6.02 15.71 -4.43
N ASN A 240 -5.21 16.41 -3.63
CA ASN A 240 -4.08 15.85 -2.89
C ASN A 240 -4.49 15.34 -1.49
N LYS A 241 -5.76 14.93 -1.28
CA LYS A 241 -6.21 14.36 -0.02
C LYS A 241 -5.32 13.16 0.37
N GLY A 242 -4.77 13.20 1.58
CA GLY A 242 -3.85 12.19 2.12
C GLY A 242 -2.37 12.51 1.91
N ALA A 243 -2.03 13.49 1.07
CA ALA A 243 -0.65 13.92 0.88
C ALA A 243 -0.09 14.61 2.14
N GLY A 244 1.14 14.29 2.50
CA GLY A 244 1.89 14.94 3.56
C GLY A 244 2.16 16.42 3.25
N ILE A 245 1.90 17.29 4.20
CA ILE A 245 2.11 18.73 4.02
C ILE A 245 3.61 19.04 3.85
N ILE A 246 3.93 19.94 2.91
CA ILE A 246 5.22 20.63 2.80
C ILE A 246 4.96 22.11 3.08
N GLY A 247 5.57 22.64 4.15
CA GLY A 247 5.44 24.05 4.55
C GLY A 247 4.57 24.28 5.79
N ASN A 248 3.99 25.47 5.88
CA ASN A 248 3.20 25.93 7.02
C ASN A 248 1.79 25.31 7.01
N GLN A 249 1.46 24.60 8.07
CA GLN A 249 0.10 24.21 8.38
C GLN A 249 -0.29 24.68 9.77
N SER A 250 -1.17 25.68 9.82
CA SER A 250 -1.69 26.26 11.07
C SER A 250 -0.59 26.76 12.03
N GLY A 251 0.44 27.43 11.48
CA GLY A 251 1.55 28.01 12.25
C GLY A 251 2.63 27.01 12.66
N LYS A 252 2.60 25.80 12.13
CA LYS A 252 3.61 24.77 12.33
C LYS A 252 4.24 24.36 11.00
N LEU A 253 5.54 24.08 11.03
CA LEU A 253 6.28 23.65 9.86
C LEU A 253 6.23 22.14 9.70
N TYR A 254 5.88 21.70 8.49
CA TYR A 254 5.87 20.29 8.11
C TYR A 254 6.70 20.07 6.84
N TYR A 255 7.29 18.87 6.75
CA TYR A 255 7.97 18.41 5.54
C TYR A 255 7.59 16.96 5.24
N PHE A 256 7.04 16.71 4.06
CA PHE A 256 6.41 15.45 3.70
C PHE A 256 5.47 14.89 4.79
N GLY A 257 4.75 15.80 5.45
CA GLY A 257 3.84 15.51 6.53
C GLY A 257 4.48 15.51 7.93
N MET A 258 5.77 15.30 8.07
CA MET A 258 6.46 15.25 9.36
C MET A 258 6.62 16.64 9.95
N LEU A 259 6.30 16.80 11.24
CA LEU A 259 6.47 18.05 11.97
C LEU A 259 7.96 18.34 12.15
N ILE A 260 8.38 19.53 11.72
CA ILE A 260 9.75 20.01 11.87
C ILE A 260 9.85 20.85 13.12
N GLN A 261 10.80 20.52 13.99
CA GLN A 261 11.02 21.13 15.29
C GLN A 261 12.49 21.58 15.42
N ALA A 262 12.75 22.52 16.30
CA ALA A 262 14.11 22.73 16.78
C ALA A 262 14.51 21.54 17.67
N GLU A 263 15.67 20.94 17.41
CA GLU A 263 16.11 19.69 18.05
C GLU A 263 16.94 19.96 19.30
N ASP A 264 18.14 20.55 19.10
CA ASP A 264 19.12 20.77 20.18
C ASP A 264 18.95 22.11 20.88
N TYR A 265 18.19 23.03 20.27
CA TYR A 265 18.03 24.39 20.75
C TYR A 265 16.54 24.77 20.83
N ARG A 266 16.27 25.80 21.65
CA ARG A 266 14.90 26.30 21.75
C ARG A 266 14.37 26.90 20.46
N TYR A 267 15.24 27.41 19.60
CA TYR A 267 14.92 27.95 18.27
C TYR A 267 16.01 27.59 17.26
N GLN A 268 15.61 27.28 16.05
CA GLN A 268 16.50 26.98 14.93
C GLN A 268 15.97 27.58 13.63
N ILE A 269 16.85 27.76 12.65
CA ILE A 269 16.44 27.94 11.26
C ILE A 269 16.24 26.55 10.66
N ALA A 270 15.06 26.34 10.09
CA ALA A 270 14.75 25.13 9.34
C ALA A 270 14.52 25.51 7.87
N THR A 271 15.27 24.89 6.98
CA THR A 271 15.15 25.11 5.54
C THR A 271 14.56 23.84 4.91
N ILE A 272 13.44 24.00 4.21
CA ILE A 272 12.77 22.94 3.46
C ILE A 272 12.87 23.23 1.96
N THR A 273 12.86 22.17 1.14
CA THR A 273 12.83 22.29 -0.32
C THR A 273 11.44 21.93 -0.85
N ASP A 274 10.86 22.78 -1.67
CA ASP A 274 9.57 22.53 -2.29
C ASP A 274 9.68 21.56 -3.49
N LYS A 275 8.55 21.20 -4.11
CA LYS A 275 8.51 20.33 -5.30
C LYS A 275 9.21 20.93 -6.53
N ASN A 276 9.42 22.25 -6.55
CA ASN A 276 10.13 22.97 -7.62
C ASN A 276 11.63 23.10 -7.35
N LYS A 277 12.14 22.46 -6.31
CA LYS A 277 13.53 22.56 -5.84
C LYS A 277 13.91 23.95 -5.31
N GLN A 278 12.93 24.73 -4.85
CA GLN A 278 13.17 26.01 -4.19
C GLN A 278 13.29 25.81 -2.69
N GLU A 279 14.29 26.46 -2.08
CA GLU A 279 14.52 26.43 -0.64
C GLU A 279 13.68 27.52 0.05
N HIS A 280 13.07 27.17 1.17
CA HIS A 280 12.25 28.03 2.03
C HIS A 280 12.71 27.90 3.48
N SER A 281 13.09 29.01 4.10
CA SER A 281 13.64 29.04 5.46
C SER A 281 12.63 29.59 6.46
N PHE A 282 12.59 28.96 7.65
CA PHE A 282 11.68 29.33 8.73
C PHE A 282 12.41 29.34 10.07
N ILE A 283 12.02 30.25 10.96
CA ILE A 283 12.41 30.14 12.37
C ILE A 283 11.40 29.21 13.04
N VAL A 284 11.87 28.10 13.59
CA VAL A 284 11.01 27.16 14.33
C VAL A 284 11.46 27.05 15.78
N ASN A 285 10.52 26.74 16.68
CA ASN A 285 10.85 26.41 18.07
C ASN A 285 10.75 24.88 18.31
N ALA A 286 11.09 24.44 19.53
CA ALA A 286 11.05 23.04 19.95
C ALA A 286 9.66 22.38 19.86
N ASN A 287 8.58 23.15 19.65
CA ASN A 287 7.24 22.62 19.41
C ASN A 287 6.84 22.63 17.93
N GLY A 288 7.77 22.97 17.03
CA GLY A 288 7.53 23.11 15.60
C GLY A 288 6.73 24.34 15.19
N SER A 289 6.54 25.30 16.11
CA SER A 289 5.81 26.53 15.80
C SER A 289 6.71 27.52 15.07
N ILE A 290 6.22 28.04 13.95
CA ILE A 290 6.91 29.05 13.15
C ILE A 290 6.87 30.39 13.87
N GLN A 291 8.02 31.05 13.94
CA GLN A 291 8.23 32.37 14.56
C GLN A 291 8.37 33.41 13.45
N HIS A 292 7.70 34.59 13.63
CA HIS A 292 7.68 35.64 12.59
C HIS A 292 7.60 37.07 13.18
N SER A 293 8.30 37.30 14.29
CA SER A 293 8.31 38.63 14.95
C SER A 293 9.49 39.47 14.50
N TYR A 294 9.25 40.74 14.18
CA TYR A 294 10.29 41.70 13.87
C TYR A 294 10.98 42.24 15.13
N LYS A 295 12.22 42.73 15.02
CA LYS A 295 13.03 43.32 16.09
C LYS A 295 13.10 42.43 17.33
N THR A 296 13.20 41.13 17.12
CA THR A 296 13.12 40.13 18.19
C THR A 296 14.43 39.34 18.29
N GLU A 297 14.84 39.12 19.52
CA GLU A 297 15.95 38.22 19.87
C GLU A 297 15.38 36.91 20.41
N TYR A 298 15.55 35.83 19.63
CA TYR A 298 15.20 34.47 20.03
C TYR A 298 16.37 33.89 20.82
N LYS A 299 16.17 33.67 22.13
CA LYS A 299 17.21 33.35 23.08
C LYS A 299 17.03 31.99 23.76
N GLU A 300 18.17 31.45 24.19
CA GLU A 300 18.25 30.34 25.12
C GLU A 300 19.36 30.63 26.13
N ASP A 301 19.06 30.44 27.40
CA ASP A 301 19.98 30.67 28.54
C ASP A 301 20.72 32.02 28.53
N GLY A 302 20.09 33.06 27.97
CA GLY A 302 20.64 34.39 27.81
C GLY A 302 21.36 34.67 26.48
N ASP A 303 21.73 33.62 25.75
CA ASP A 303 22.38 33.69 24.44
C ASP A 303 21.38 33.99 23.33
N VAL A 304 21.73 34.91 22.43
CA VAL A 304 20.95 35.19 21.23
C VAL A 304 21.27 34.14 20.16
N LEU A 305 20.31 33.28 19.86
CA LEU A 305 20.42 32.28 18.82
C LEU A 305 20.13 32.87 17.44
N ILE A 306 19.00 33.59 17.34
CA ILE A 306 18.54 34.22 16.10
C ILE A 306 18.06 35.64 16.45
N LYS A 307 18.35 36.60 15.58
CA LYS A 307 17.84 37.96 15.73
C LYS A 307 17.28 38.49 14.43
N THR A 308 16.04 38.93 14.48
CA THR A 308 15.38 39.63 13.39
C THR A 308 15.51 41.14 13.53
N TYR A 309 15.52 41.81 12.41
CA TYR A 309 15.58 43.28 12.37
C TYR A 309 14.19 43.86 12.10
N ASP A 310 14.12 45.13 11.75
CA ASP A 310 12.88 45.75 11.30
C ASP A 310 12.52 45.31 9.88
N ASN A 311 11.31 45.65 9.46
CA ASN A 311 10.75 45.23 8.17
C ASN A 311 11.46 45.81 6.93
N THR A 312 12.49 46.67 7.11
CA THR A 312 13.33 47.15 6.01
C THR A 312 14.51 46.21 5.73
N LYS A 313 14.88 45.36 6.70
CA LYS A 313 16.00 44.41 6.61
C LYS A 313 15.53 42.97 6.66
N THR A 314 14.71 42.60 7.65
CA THR A 314 14.10 41.27 7.73
C THR A 314 12.69 41.35 7.17
N SER A 315 12.28 40.37 6.39
CA SER A 315 10.87 40.24 5.98
C SER A 315 10.35 38.80 6.21
N PHE A 316 9.03 38.71 6.33
CA PHE A 316 8.33 37.43 6.39
C PHE A 316 7.30 37.40 5.28
N VAL A 317 7.16 36.25 4.61
CA VAL A 317 6.15 36.10 3.58
C VAL A 317 4.77 36.22 4.21
N THR A 318 3.97 37.18 3.72
CA THR A 318 2.61 37.44 4.23
C THR A 318 1.51 36.78 3.42
N THR A 319 1.86 36.23 2.24
CA THR A 319 0.91 35.54 1.41
C THR A 319 0.49 34.23 2.09
N LYS A 320 -0.80 34.08 2.34
CA LYS A 320 -1.35 32.84 2.93
C LYS A 320 -1.06 31.64 2.04
N GLY A 321 -0.56 30.57 2.64
CA GLY A 321 -0.23 29.34 1.94
C GLY A 321 0.89 28.56 2.61
N ALA A 322 1.45 27.63 1.88
CA ALA A 322 2.48 26.72 2.37
C ALA A 322 3.74 27.44 2.87
N PHE A 323 4.05 28.61 2.33
CA PHE A 323 5.26 29.36 2.68
C PHE A 323 4.97 30.67 3.45
N GLU A 324 3.76 30.81 4.00
CA GLU A 324 3.42 31.91 4.91
C GLU A 324 4.38 31.88 6.11
N ASN A 325 4.95 33.06 6.45
CA ASN A 325 5.95 33.29 7.48
C ASN A 325 7.35 32.71 7.18
N GLU A 326 7.67 32.39 5.92
CA GLU A 326 9.05 32.20 5.48
C GLU A 326 9.86 33.48 5.79
N ILE A 327 11.07 33.31 6.34
CA ILE A 327 11.96 34.42 6.63
C ILE A 327 12.84 34.76 5.42
N GLN A 328 12.96 36.06 5.11
CA GLN A 328 13.74 36.54 3.98
C GLN A 328 14.54 37.81 4.42
N GLY A 329 15.54 38.17 3.60
CA GLY A 329 16.41 39.34 3.87
C GLY A 329 17.45 39.04 4.93
N ASP A 330 17.86 40.11 5.65
CA ASP A 330 18.94 40.04 6.65
C ASP A 330 18.40 39.61 8.00
N TYR A 331 19.06 38.68 8.64
CA TYR A 331 18.87 38.27 10.02
C TYR A 331 20.17 37.70 10.58
N PHE A 332 20.34 37.74 11.89
CA PHE A 332 21.50 37.15 12.54
C PHE A 332 21.17 35.72 12.98
N VAL A 333 22.13 34.83 12.77
CA VAL A 333 22.14 33.47 13.30
C VAL A 333 23.46 33.24 14.00
N LYS A 334 23.43 32.71 15.22
CA LYS A 334 24.63 32.34 15.98
C LYS A 334 25.44 31.32 15.15
N SER A 335 26.76 31.55 15.06
CA SER A 335 27.62 30.80 14.10
C SER A 335 27.70 29.31 14.33
N ASP A 336 27.42 28.83 15.53
CA ASP A 336 27.40 27.43 15.93
C ASP A 336 26.00 26.83 15.97
N LEU A 337 24.96 27.60 15.62
CA LEU A 337 23.60 27.11 15.51
C LEU A 337 23.47 26.31 14.21
N PRO A 338 23.21 25.01 14.26
CA PRO A 338 23.04 24.22 13.06
C PRO A 338 21.81 24.72 12.27
N ASN A 339 21.97 24.84 10.96
CA ASN A 339 20.83 24.94 10.06
C ASN A 339 20.32 23.54 9.82
N VAL A 340 19.11 23.22 10.25
CA VAL A 340 18.48 21.93 9.98
C VAL A 340 18.11 21.90 8.51
N LYS A 341 18.97 21.30 7.70
CA LYS A 341 18.66 20.99 6.30
C LYS A 341 17.81 19.72 6.28
N ILE A 342 16.54 19.91 6.03
CA ILE A 342 15.53 18.86 6.16
C ILE A 342 15.53 17.89 4.98
N ASP A 343 16.24 18.19 3.90
CA ASP A 343 16.49 17.24 2.80
C ASP A 343 17.15 15.93 3.26
N GLU A 344 17.78 15.94 4.45
CA GLU A 344 18.32 14.73 5.06
C GLU A 344 17.26 13.85 5.73
N HIS A 345 16.06 14.38 6.03
CA HIS A 345 14.98 13.66 6.71
C HIS A 345 14.13 12.78 5.77
N VAL A 346 14.21 13.03 4.47
CA VAL A 346 13.57 12.20 3.44
C VAL A 346 14.62 11.82 2.41
N LYS A 347 15.22 10.64 2.58
CA LYS A 347 16.22 10.12 1.64
C LYS A 347 15.50 9.30 0.59
N THR A 348 15.28 9.89 -0.59
CA THR A 348 14.90 9.15 -1.80
C THR A 348 16.11 8.42 -2.36
N THR A 349 15.92 7.24 -2.93
CA THR A 349 16.93 6.67 -3.83
C THR A 349 16.99 7.54 -5.08
N ASP A 350 18.21 7.77 -5.63
CA ASP A 350 18.44 8.62 -6.82
C ASP A 350 17.73 8.16 -8.12
N VAL A 351 16.69 7.35 -8.01
CA VAL A 351 16.00 6.68 -9.14
C VAL A 351 14.75 7.45 -9.61
N ILE A 352 14.29 8.46 -8.89
CA ILE A 352 13.18 9.30 -9.39
C ILE A 352 13.77 10.41 -10.28
N LYS A 353 13.99 10.05 -11.55
CA LYS A 353 14.23 11.02 -12.64
C LYS A 353 12.95 11.28 -13.39
#